data_e396b4f4383ac97038d365055e106031
#
_entry.id   e396b4f4383ac97038d365055e106031
#
_cell.length_a   1.000
_cell.length_b   1.000
_cell.length_c   1.000
_cell.angle_alpha   90.00
_cell.angle_beta   90.00
_cell.angle_gamma   90.00
#
_symmetry.space_group_name_H-M   'P 1'
#
loop_
_entity.id
_entity.type
_entity.pdbx_description
1 polymer ?
#
loop_
_entity_poly.entity_id
_entity_poly.type
_entity_poly.pdbx_seq_one_letter_code
_entity_poly.pdbx_strand_id
1 'polypeptide(L)'
;MKNIYFNHDGNIDDLVSLLLLLQAPDIKLIGISAIDGDGYIDPAVEACRKMVDKFNLRGDKLEVARSNSRAIHQFPKEWRMATYSFNYFPILNESGEIKTPEAPLPAHLDMIDKFKKADGPVTLIMTGPITDLARALDEDASIQSKIEKVYWMGGSLDGHGNVVNVDADGTQEWNAFWDPEAVKRVLNSDLDIQMVGLESTEELPLTDELRQHWASLRKYPAIDLVGLGYSLIISVPNAELYLWDVLTTMSALYPELVETRQIKANVITSGLASGRMFIDPNGKEITEVTKADKDSFFEKIDKILERQ
;
A
#
# COMPACT_ATOMS: atom_id res chain seq x y z
N MET A 1 1.11 8.68 20.25
CA MET A 1 1.55 8.35 18.87
C MET A 1 0.75 7.15 18.41
N LYS A 2 0.32 7.13 17.15
CA LYS A 2 -0.45 6.06 16.53
C LYS A 2 0.48 4.92 16.10
N ASN A 3 0.27 3.69 16.58
CA ASN A 3 1.03 2.54 16.09
C ASN A 3 0.58 2.18 14.69
N ILE A 4 1.51 2.08 13.75
CA ILE A 4 1.23 1.71 12.36
C ILE A 4 2.05 0.49 11.98
N TYR A 5 1.42 -0.48 11.34
CA TYR A 5 2.06 -1.54 10.57
C TYR A 5 1.77 -1.33 9.09
N PHE A 6 2.78 -1.43 8.24
CA PHE A 6 2.67 -1.22 6.81
C PHE A 6 2.98 -2.51 6.05
N ASN A 7 2.03 -2.96 5.23
CA ASN A 7 2.21 -4.08 4.29
C ASN A 7 1.98 -3.58 2.88
N HIS A 8 2.90 -3.89 1.98
CA HIS A 8 2.95 -3.33 0.64
C HIS A 8 3.50 -4.34 -0.38
N ASP A 9 3.38 -4.08 -1.68
CA ASP A 9 3.89 -4.98 -2.72
C ASP A 9 5.02 -4.42 -3.59
N GLY A 10 5.57 -3.26 -3.20
CA GLY A 10 6.92 -2.84 -3.56
C GLY A 10 7.07 -2.04 -4.83
N ASN A 11 6.00 -1.56 -5.46
CA ASN A 11 6.10 -0.63 -6.58
C ASN A 11 6.43 0.80 -6.09
N ILE A 12 6.49 1.78 -6.98
CA ILE A 12 6.94 3.14 -6.64
C ILE A 12 6.02 3.84 -5.65
N ASP A 13 4.71 3.72 -5.79
CA ASP A 13 3.74 4.36 -4.90
C ASP A 13 3.73 3.73 -3.51
N ASP A 14 4.02 2.44 -3.39
CA ASP A 14 4.35 1.81 -2.10
C ASP A 14 5.59 2.42 -1.45
N LEU A 15 6.65 2.62 -2.25
CA LEU A 15 7.88 3.23 -1.73
C LEU A 15 7.65 4.69 -1.32
N VAL A 16 6.81 5.43 -2.04
CA VAL A 16 6.41 6.79 -1.64
C VAL A 16 5.57 6.74 -0.36
N SER A 17 4.66 5.79 -0.22
CA SER A 17 3.89 5.54 0.99
C SER A 17 4.79 5.23 2.19
N LEU A 18 5.78 4.35 2.00
CA LEU A 18 6.79 4.07 3.03
C LEU A 18 7.58 5.31 3.40
N LEU A 19 8.00 6.12 2.42
CA LEU A 19 8.73 7.35 2.64
C LEU A 19 7.94 8.34 3.52
N LEU A 20 6.65 8.52 3.23
CA LEU A 20 5.75 9.32 4.04
C LEU A 20 5.66 8.78 5.47
N LEU A 21 5.52 7.47 5.65
CA LEU A 21 5.47 6.82 6.97
C LEU A 21 6.79 6.97 7.74
N LEU A 22 7.94 6.89 7.08
CA LEU A 22 9.25 7.08 7.71
C LEU A 22 9.49 8.51 8.18
N GLN A 23 8.83 9.50 7.57
CA GLN A 23 9.02 10.92 7.85
C GLN A 23 7.86 11.58 8.61
N ALA A 24 6.67 10.98 8.65
CA ALA A 24 5.54 11.51 9.42
C ALA A 24 5.87 11.63 10.91
N PRO A 25 5.56 12.78 11.59
CA PRO A 25 6.07 13.04 12.94
C PRO A 25 5.34 12.28 14.04
N ASP A 26 4.04 12.13 13.96
CA ASP A 26 3.16 11.78 15.09
C ASP A 26 2.75 10.31 15.12
N ILE A 27 3.51 9.44 14.47
CA ILE A 27 3.28 8.01 14.42
C ILE A 27 4.46 7.22 14.98
N LYS A 28 4.20 5.95 15.29
CA LYS A 28 5.21 4.93 15.59
C LYS A 28 5.03 3.80 14.58
N LEU A 29 5.97 3.70 13.66
CA LEU A 29 5.99 2.56 12.73
C LEU A 29 6.53 1.35 13.49
N ILE A 30 5.72 0.30 13.65
CA ILE A 30 6.05 -0.87 14.47
C ILE A 30 6.50 -2.07 13.65
N GLY A 31 6.24 -2.07 12.35
CA GLY A 31 6.65 -3.12 11.42
C GLY A 31 6.36 -2.74 9.98
N ILE A 32 7.10 -3.37 9.09
CA ILE A 32 6.98 -3.22 7.63
C ILE A 32 7.07 -4.63 7.03
N SER A 33 6.22 -4.92 6.06
CA SER A 33 6.32 -6.16 5.30
C SER A 33 6.01 -5.96 3.83
N ALA A 34 6.64 -6.77 2.99
CA ALA A 34 6.38 -6.76 1.55
C ALA A 34 5.82 -8.11 1.08
N ILE A 35 4.87 -8.07 0.14
CA ILE A 35 4.27 -9.22 -0.54
C ILE A 35 4.65 -9.21 -2.02
N ASP A 36 4.65 -10.38 -2.67
CA ASP A 36 5.06 -10.58 -4.08
C ASP A 36 3.91 -10.23 -5.05
N GLY A 37 3.41 -8.99 -4.99
CA GLY A 37 2.33 -8.47 -5.84
C GLY A 37 2.83 -7.74 -7.08
N ASP A 38 2.62 -6.43 -7.15
CA ASP A 38 3.05 -5.57 -8.26
C ASP A 38 4.58 -5.36 -8.34
N GLY A 39 5.30 -5.81 -7.32
CA GLY A 39 6.75 -5.87 -7.32
C GLY A 39 7.30 -7.27 -7.12
N TYR A 40 8.50 -7.57 -7.65
CA TYR A 40 9.23 -8.75 -7.25
C TYR A 40 9.71 -8.60 -5.80
N ILE A 41 9.47 -9.63 -4.99
CA ILE A 41 9.69 -9.60 -3.54
C ILE A 41 11.14 -9.31 -3.16
N ASP A 42 12.13 -9.87 -3.87
CA ASP A 42 13.54 -9.69 -3.53
C ASP A 42 13.98 -8.22 -3.61
N PRO A 43 13.84 -7.52 -4.76
CA PRO A 43 14.19 -6.11 -4.85
C PRO A 43 13.26 -5.22 -4.01
N ALA A 44 11.98 -5.57 -3.81
CA ALA A 44 11.06 -4.82 -2.96
C ALA A 44 11.54 -4.79 -1.50
N VAL A 45 11.85 -5.95 -0.91
CA VAL A 45 12.38 -6.05 0.45
C VAL A 45 13.71 -5.33 0.59
N GLU A 46 14.60 -5.46 -0.40
CA GLU A 46 15.91 -4.80 -0.37
C GLU A 46 15.78 -3.28 -0.46
N ALA A 47 14.96 -2.76 -1.39
CA ALA A 47 14.67 -1.34 -1.52
C ALA A 47 14.05 -0.77 -0.24
N CYS A 48 13.09 -1.48 0.35
CA CYS A 48 12.43 -1.10 1.59
C CYS A 48 13.44 -0.95 2.74
N ARG A 49 14.38 -1.89 2.91
CA ARG A 49 15.43 -1.84 3.93
C ARG A 49 16.37 -0.65 3.72
N LYS A 50 16.76 -0.37 2.47
CA LYS A 50 17.55 0.82 2.10
C LYS A 50 16.79 2.12 2.39
N MET A 51 15.48 2.15 2.13
CA MET A 51 14.61 3.28 2.47
C MET A 51 14.60 3.56 3.97
N VAL A 52 14.48 2.53 4.79
CA VAL A 52 14.57 2.66 6.26
C VAL A 52 15.93 3.21 6.66
N ASP A 53 17.03 2.69 6.11
CA ASP A 53 18.38 3.18 6.42
C ASP A 53 18.58 4.66 6.07
N LYS A 54 17.95 5.13 4.98
CA LYS A 54 18.15 6.49 4.49
C LYS A 54 17.19 7.52 5.09
N PHE A 55 15.92 7.16 5.27
CA PHE A 55 14.84 8.12 5.51
C PHE A 55 14.11 7.98 6.85
N ASN A 56 14.51 7.07 7.72
CA ASN A 56 13.91 6.89 9.03
C ASN A 56 14.29 8.02 10.00
N LEU A 57 13.65 9.18 9.84
CA LEU A 57 13.98 10.39 10.63
C LEU A 57 13.65 10.25 12.12
N ARG A 58 12.71 9.38 12.50
CA ARG A 58 12.39 9.16 13.93
C ARG A 58 13.35 8.20 14.62
N GLY A 59 14.14 7.42 13.86
CA GLY A 59 15.02 6.39 14.43
C GLY A 59 14.26 5.20 15.02
N ASP A 60 13.08 4.88 14.48
CA ASP A 60 12.33 3.68 14.86
C ASP A 60 13.20 2.43 14.62
N LYS A 61 13.15 1.48 15.55
CA LYS A 61 13.83 0.20 15.37
C LYS A 61 12.97 -0.70 14.49
N LEU A 62 13.32 -0.80 13.21
CA LEU A 62 12.55 -1.47 12.19
C LEU A 62 13.30 -2.69 11.63
N GLU A 63 12.53 -3.67 11.29
CA GLU A 63 12.88 -4.82 10.46
C GLU A 63 11.87 -4.89 9.32
N VAL A 64 12.25 -5.46 8.19
CA VAL A 64 11.35 -5.66 7.05
C VAL A 64 11.04 -7.14 6.89
N ALA A 65 9.77 -7.51 7.04
CA ALA A 65 9.34 -8.89 6.89
C ALA A 65 9.04 -9.20 5.41
N ARG A 66 9.48 -10.37 5.00
CA ARG A 66 9.20 -10.93 3.67
C ARG A 66 7.94 -11.77 3.71
N SER A 67 7.00 -11.55 2.81
CA SER A 67 5.90 -12.48 2.61
C SER A 67 6.35 -13.76 1.89
N ASN A 68 5.73 -14.87 2.24
CA ASN A 68 5.80 -16.12 1.52
C ASN A 68 4.43 -16.53 0.94
N SER A 69 3.51 -15.59 0.85
CA SER A 69 2.21 -15.75 0.21
C SER A 69 2.36 -15.89 -1.32
N ARG A 70 1.40 -16.58 -1.93
CA ARG A 70 1.40 -16.85 -3.37
C ARG A 70 0.12 -16.35 -4.00
N ALA A 71 0.25 -15.76 -5.17
CA ALA A 71 -0.88 -15.30 -5.97
C ALA A 71 -1.77 -16.47 -6.42
N ILE A 72 -3.06 -16.22 -6.47
CA ILE A 72 -4.00 -16.96 -7.34
C ILE A 72 -3.87 -16.39 -8.75
N HIS A 73 -3.87 -15.06 -8.87
CA HIS A 73 -3.72 -14.33 -10.12
C HIS A 73 -2.59 -13.31 -9.98
N GLN A 74 -1.45 -13.56 -10.63
CA GLN A 74 -0.27 -12.71 -10.47
C GLN A 74 -0.31 -11.49 -11.39
N PHE A 75 0.22 -10.36 -10.91
CA PHE A 75 0.44 -9.16 -11.72
C PHE A 75 1.30 -9.41 -12.95
N PRO A 76 1.15 -8.59 -14.01
CA PRO A 76 1.96 -8.68 -15.21
C PRO A 76 3.45 -8.58 -14.91
N LYS A 77 4.24 -9.47 -15.51
CA LYS A 77 5.69 -9.52 -15.34
C LYS A 77 6.35 -8.16 -15.63
N GLU A 78 5.87 -7.48 -16.65
CA GLU A 78 6.40 -6.22 -17.14
C GLU A 78 6.32 -5.11 -16.08
N TRP A 79 5.25 -5.06 -15.30
CA TRP A 79 5.08 -4.09 -14.22
C TRP A 79 6.04 -4.41 -13.08
N ARG A 80 6.06 -5.66 -12.66
CA ARG A 80 6.88 -6.15 -11.55
C ARG A 80 8.38 -5.93 -11.73
N MET A 81 8.86 -5.84 -12.99
CA MET A 81 10.26 -5.59 -13.29
C MET A 81 10.76 -4.21 -12.83
N ALA A 82 9.86 -3.24 -12.66
CA ALA A 82 10.23 -1.89 -12.24
C ALA A 82 10.91 -1.86 -10.86
N THR A 83 10.57 -2.78 -9.95
CA THR A 83 11.18 -2.88 -8.62
C THR A 83 12.68 -3.10 -8.64
N TYR A 84 13.22 -3.77 -9.67
CA TYR A 84 14.68 -3.90 -9.84
C TYR A 84 15.35 -2.54 -10.07
N SER A 85 14.69 -1.65 -10.84
CA SER A 85 15.22 -0.29 -11.07
C SER A 85 15.18 0.55 -9.81
N PHE A 86 14.08 0.47 -9.04
CA PHE A 86 13.93 1.21 -7.79
C PHE A 86 14.97 0.82 -6.75
N ASN A 87 15.29 -0.46 -6.65
CA ASN A 87 16.31 -0.96 -5.75
C ASN A 87 17.71 -0.39 -6.06
N TYR A 88 17.97 -0.02 -7.30
CA TYR A 88 19.25 0.54 -7.75
C TYR A 88 19.29 2.06 -7.83
N PHE A 89 18.32 2.78 -7.29
CA PHE A 89 18.41 4.24 -7.22
C PHE A 89 19.69 4.68 -6.51
N PRO A 90 20.46 5.61 -7.09
CA PRO A 90 21.73 6.07 -6.50
C PRO A 90 21.56 6.49 -5.04
N ILE A 91 20.52 7.25 -4.73
CA ILE A 91 20.23 7.76 -3.38
C ILE A 91 20.04 6.63 -2.33
N LEU A 92 19.59 5.46 -2.73
CA LEU A 92 19.41 4.29 -1.85
C LEU A 92 20.71 3.45 -1.73
N ASN A 93 21.72 3.73 -2.52
CA ASN A 93 22.96 2.94 -2.58
C ASN A 93 24.21 3.75 -2.16
N GLU A 94 24.04 4.97 -1.65
CA GLU A 94 25.16 5.83 -1.24
C GLU A 94 25.96 5.25 -0.06
N SER A 95 25.31 4.52 0.86
CA SER A 95 25.97 3.96 2.06
C SER A 95 26.67 2.62 1.83
N GLY A 96 26.39 1.94 0.73
CA GLY A 96 26.99 0.65 0.34
C GLY A 96 26.45 -0.58 1.06
N GLU A 97 26.29 -0.56 2.37
CA GLU A 97 25.76 -1.69 3.15
C GLU A 97 24.35 -1.42 3.70
N ILE A 98 23.49 -2.43 3.63
CA ILE A 98 22.14 -2.38 4.22
C ILE A 98 22.26 -2.73 5.71
N LYS A 99 21.84 -1.81 6.58
CA LYS A 99 21.88 -1.96 8.05
C LYS A 99 20.57 -2.50 8.62
N THR A 100 19.44 -2.08 8.07
CA THR A 100 18.11 -2.55 8.49
C THR A 100 18.00 -4.04 8.25
N PRO A 101 17.73 -4.87 9.27
CA PRO A 101 17.64 -6.32 9.10
C PRO A 101 16.34 -6.73 8.38
N GLU A 102 16.39 -7.91 7.74
CA GLU A 102 15.18 -8.62 7.36
C GLU A 102 14.63 -9.34 8.60
N ALA A 103 13.29 -9.26 8.82
CA ALA A 103 12.65 -9.90 9.95
C ALA A 103 12.76 -11.45 9.83
N PRO A 104 12.93 -12.16 10.96
CA PRO A 104 13.10 -13.61 10.92
C PRO A 104 11.82 -14.40 10.62
N LEU A 105 10.66 -13.75 10.75
CA LEU A 105 9.34 -14.35 10.52
C LEU A 105 8.79 -13.90 9.16
N PRO A 106 8.03 -14.76 8.46
CA PRO A 106 7.30 -14.32 7.28
C PRO A 106 6.21 -13.31 7.66
N ALA A 107 5.82 -12.44 6.71
CA ALA A 107 4.98 -11.26 6.92
C ALA A 107 3.75 -11.50 7.81
N HIS A 108 2.95 -12.53 7.55
CA HIS A 108 1.75 -12.84 8.34
C HIS A 108 2.06 -13.19 9.80
N LEU A 109 3.18 -13.87 10.09
CA LEU A 109 3.60 -14.17 11.46
C LEU A 109 4.27 -12.97 12.14
N ASP A 110 5.00 -12.14 11.38
CA ASP A 110 5.53 -10.88 11.89
C ASP A 110 4.41 -9.92 12.30
N MET A 111 3.33 -9.83 11.50
CA MET A 111 2.12 -9.07 11.88
C MET A 111 1.59 -9.53 13.24
N ILE A 112 1.39 -10.83 13.43
CA ILE A 112 0.90 -11.39 14.70
C ILE A 112 1.82 -11.00 15.86
N ASP A 113 3.12 -11.18 15.69
CA ASP A 113 4.11 -10.89 16.72
C ASP A 113 4.13 -9.41 17.10
N LYS A 114 4.17 -8.51 16.10
CA LYS A 114 4.19 -7.06 16.30
C LYS A 114 2.87 -6.55 16.93
N PHE A 115 1.71 -7.07 16.50
CA PHE A 115 0.41 -6.66 17.06
C PHE A 115 0.27 -7.10 18.51
N LYS A 116 0.71 -8.32 18.87
CA LYS A 116 0.72 -8.78 20.26
C LYS A 116 1.64 -7.98 21.17
N LYS A 117 2.77 -7.51 20.65
CA LYS A 117 3.76 -6.71 21.39
C LYS A 117 3.45 -5.22 21.44
N ALA A 118 2.52 -4.75 20.60
CA ALA A 118 2.16 -3.34 20.58
C ALA A 118 1.57 -2.88 21.93
N ASP A 119 2.00 -1.69 22.37
CA ASP A 119 1.57 -1.04 23.62
C ASP A 119 0.16 -0.37 23.52
N GLY A 120 -0.51 -0.51 22.39
CA GLY A 120 -1.83 0.03 22.11
C GLY A 120 -2.41 -0.53 20.82
N PRO A 121 -3.56 -0.01 20.38
CA PRO A 121 -4.16 -0.44 19.11
C PRO A 121 -3.25 -0.11 17.93
N VAL A 122 -3.38 -0.91 16.87
CA VAL A 122 -2.57 -0.82 15.65
C VAL A 122 -3.45 -0.41 14.47
N THR A 123 -3.04 0.62 13.78
CA THR A 123 -3.55 0.92 12.43
C THR A 123 -2.75 0.11 11.43
N LEU A 124 -3.44 -0.69 10.64
CA LEU A 124 -2.85 -1.48 9.56
C LEU A 124 -3.07 -0.78 8.22
N ILE A 125 -2.01 -0.48 7.50
CA ILE A 125 -2.05 0.07 6.14
C ILE A 125 -1.57 -1.03 5.19
N MET A 126 -2.39 -1.35 4.19
CA MET A 126 -2.11 -2.37 3.18
C MET A 126 -2.29 -1.75 1.79
N THR A 127 -1.22 -1.74 1.02
CA THR A 127 -1.19 -1.14 -0.32
C THR A 127 -0.99 -2.18 -1.43
N GLY A 128 -0.97 -3.45 -1.05
CA GLY A 128 -0.94 -4.60 -1.94
C GLY A 128 -2.07 -5.60 -1.64
N PRO A 129 -1.94 -6.84 -2.15
CA PRO A 129 -2.87 -7.93 -1.85
C PRO A 129 -3.01 -8.21 -0.35
N ILE A 130 -4.24 -8.43 0.10
CA ILE A 130 -4.58 -8.52 1.54
C ILE A 130 -4.32 -9.92 2.15
N THR A 131 -3.64 -10.79 1.43
CA THR A 131 -3.44 -12.21 1.76
C THR A 131 -2.67 -12.42 3.06
N ASP A 132 -1.65 -11.59 3.36
CA ASP A 132 -0.90 -11.74 4.61
C ASP A 132 -1.79 -11.48 5.84
N LEU A 133 -2.74 -10.54 5.77
CA LEU A 133 -3.72 -10.33 6.83
C LEU A 133 -4.68 -11.51 6.94
N ALA A 134 -5.20 -12.03 5.83
CA ALA A 134 -6.07 -13.20 5.83
C ALA A 134 -5.40 -14.40 6.50
N ARG A 135 -4.14 -14.67 6.16
CA ARG A 135 -3.33 -15.74 6.78
C ARG A 135 -3.05 -15.48 8.27
N ALA A 136 -2.77 -14.24 8.64
CA ALA A 136 -2.58 -13.89 10.05
C ALA A 136 -3.85 -14.13 10.88
N LEU A 137 -5.03 -13.83 10.31
CA LEU A 137 -6.32 -14.09 10.93
C LEU A 137 -6.65 -15.59 11.03
N ASP A 138 -6.19 -16.41 10.09
CA ASP A 138 -6.37 -17.85 10.13
C ASP A 138 -5.44 -18.51 11.15
N GLU A 139 -4.22 -18.00 11.30
CA GLU A 139 -3.26 -18.49 12.29
C GLU A 139 -3.65 -18.05 13.72
N ASP A 140 -4.08 -16.80 13.89
CA ASP A 140 -4.51 -16.26 15.19
C ASP A 140 -5.58 -15.15 15.05
N ALA A 141 -6.83 -15.55 15.10
CA ALA A 141 -7.96 -14.61 15.02
C ALA A 141 -8.00 -13.58 16.16
N SER A 142 -7.29 -13.82 17.28
CA SER A 142 -7.29 -12.89 18.43
C SER A 142 -6.64 -11.55 18.13
N ILE A 143 -5.82 -11.47 17.08
CA ILE A 143 -5.16 -10.21 16.65
C ILE A 143 -6.18 -9.15 16.22
N GLN A 144 -7.40 -9.53 15.82
CA GLN A 144 -8.45 -8.57 15.48
C GLN A 144 -8.67 -7.54 16.58
N SER A 145 -8.61 -7.96 17.85
CA SER A 145 -8.76 -7.08 19.00
C SER A 145 -7.61 -6.06 19.16
N LYS A 146 -6.51 -6.23 18.45
CA LYS A 146 -5.35 -5.34 18.43
C LYS A 146 -5.38 -4.35 17.28
N ILE A 147 -6.16 -4.62 16.23
CA ILE A 147 -6.24 -3.78 15.03
C ILE A 147 -7.37 -2.78 15.25
N GLU A 148 -7.02 -1.49 15.26
CA GLU A 148 -7.98 -0.40 15.36
C GLU A 148 -8.74 -0.22 14.05
N LYS A 149 -8.01 -0.21 12.95
CA LYS A 149 -8.54 -0.05 11.60
C LYS A 149 -7.59 -0.56 10.54
N VAL A 150 -8.13 -1.13 9.49
CA VAL A 150 -7.40 -1.51 8.27
C VAL A 150 -7.70 -0.47 7.19
N TYR A 151 -6.66 0.12 6.63
CA TYR A 151 -6.72 0.95 5.43
C TYR A 151 -6.17 0.13 4.27
N TRP A 152 -6.98 -0.16 3.29
CA TRP A 152 -6.60 -1.05 2.19
C TRP A 152 -6.81 -0.37 0.84
N MET A 153 -5.72 -0.29 0.04
CA MET A 153 -5.81 0.01 -1.38
C MET A 153 -6.27 -1.25 -2.09
N GLY A 154 -7.46 -1.24 -2.64
CA GLY A 154 -7.98 -2.38 -3.38
C GLY A 154 -9.46 -2.28 -3.68
N GLY A 155 -9.84 -2.99 -4.73
CA GLY A 155 -11.21 -3.12 -5.17
C GLY A 155 -11.72 -1.97 -6.03
N SER A 156 -12.83 -2.25 -6.69
CA SER A 156 -13.68 -1.31 -7.40
C SER A 156 -15.12 -1.76 -7.24
N LEU A 157 -16.04 -0.82 -7.04
CA LEU A 157 -17.44 -1.10 -6.73
C LEU A 157 -18.40 -0.72 -7.87
N ASP A 158 -17.98 0.13 -8.79
CA ASP A 158 -18.78 0.60 -9.92
C ASP A 158 -18.71 -0.34 -11.13
N GLY A 159 -17.85 -1.36 -11.06
CA GLY A 159 -17.65 -2.34 -12.12
C GLY A 159 -16.63 -1.93 -13.19
N HIS A 160 -15.92 -0.83 -12.98
CA HIS A 160 -14.73 -0.48 -13.76
C HIS A 160 -13.50 -1.02 -13.04
N GLY A 161 -12.81 -1.97 -13.66
CA GLY A 161 -11.58 -2.53 -13.12
C GLY A 161 -10.36 -2.11 -13.94
N ASN A 162 -9.19 -2.39 -13.41
CA ASN A 162 -7.92 -2.17 -14.10
C ASN A 162 -7.23 -3.47 -14.53
N VAL A 163 -7.87 -4.62 -14.31
CA VAL A 163 -7.34 -5.93 -14.71
C VAL A 163 -7.63 -6.19 -16.18
N VAL A 164 -6.56 -6.31 -16.96
CA VAL A 164 -6.61 -6.77 -18.36
C VAL A 164 -5.93 -8.14 -18.42
N ASN A 165 -6.71 -9.20 -18.29
CA ASN A 165 -6.23 -10.58 -18.30
C ASN A 165 -7.24 -11.50 -19.01
N VAL A 166 -6.76 -12.61 -19.58
CA VAL A 166 -7.60 -13.61 -20.26
C VAL A 166 -8.56 -14.32 -19.30
N ASP A 167 -8.21 -14.37 -18.00
CA ASP A 167 -8.99 -15.01 -16.96
C ASP A 167 -9.88 -14.01 -16.18
N ALA A 168 -10.05 -12.78 -16.69
CA ALA A 168 -10.82 -11.71 -16.08
C ALA A 168 -11.80 -11.07 -17.06
N ASP A 169 -12.91 -10.52 -16.56
CA ASP A 169 -13.89 -9.79 -17.34
C ASP A 169 -13.68 -8.26 -17.37
N GLY A 170 -12.61 -7.78 -16.71
CA GLY A 170 -12.25 -6.36 -16.64
C GLY A 170 -12.95 -5.57 -15.55
N THR A 171 -13.70 -6.22 -14.67
CA THR A 171 -14.41 -5.56 -13.55
C THR A 171 -13.65 -5.58 -12.24
N GLN A 172 -12.46 -6.19 -12.24
CA GLN A 172 -11.62 -6.39 -11.07
C GLN A 172 -10.56 -5.29 -10.93
N GLU A 173 -10.17 -5.04 -9.68
CA GLU A 173 -8.96 -4.33 -9.32
C GLU A 173 -7.87 -5.34 -8.95
N TRP A 174 -6.60 -5.04 -9.27
CA TRP A 174 -5.49 -5.99 -9.20
C TRP A 174 -5.22 -6.56 -7.81
N ASN A 175 -5.26 -5.78 -6.73
CA ASN A 175 -5.02 -6.27 -5.37
C ASN A 175 -6.12 -7.23 -4.91
N ALA A 176 -7.38 -6.95 -5.29
CA ALA A 176 -8.50 -7.84 -5.03
C ALA A 176 -8.46 -9.08 -5.94
N PHE A 177 -8.01 -8.94 -7.19
CA PHE A 177 -7.90 -10.04 -8.14
C PHE A 177 -6.76 -11.01 -7.80
N TRP A 178 -5.70 -10.53 -7.17
CA TRP A 178 -4.53 -11.33 -6.82
C TRP A 178 -4.90 -12.52 -5.93
N ASP A 179 -5.81 -12.31 -4.94
CA ASP A 179 -6.32 -13.36 -4.05
C ASP A 179 -7.74 -13.04 -3.55
N PRO A 180 -8.77 -13.32 -4.35
CA PRO A 180 -10.17 -13.04 -4.00
C PRO A 180 -10.64 -13.78 -2.74
N GLU A 181 -10.08 -14.97 -2.46
CA GLU A 181 -10.42 -15.73 -1.26
C GLU A 181 -9.89 -15.03 0.00
N ALA A 182 -8.70 -14.44 -0.06
CA ALA A 182 -8.18 -13.62 1.03
C ALA A 182 -9.05 -12.38 1.28
N VAL A 183 -9.49 -11.69 0.22
CA VAL A 183 -10.44 -10.58 0.34
C VAL A 183 -11.73 -11.06 1.04
N LYS A 184 -12.29 -12.18 0.60
CA LYS A 184 -13.49 -12.77 1.22
C LYS A 184 -13.26 -13.11 2.69
N ARG A 185 -12.09 -13.68 3.02
CA ARG A 185 -11.71 -14.04 4.39
C ARG A 185 -11.65 -12.80 5.29
N VAL A 186 -11.06 -11.70 4.81
CA VAL A 186 -10.96 -10.45 5.56
C VAL A 186 -12.32 -9.77 5.70
N LEU A 187 -13.15 -9.74 4.65
CA LEU A 187 -14.53 -9.25 4.73
C LEU A 187 -15.39 -10.04 5.72
N ASN A 188 -15.12 -11.32 5.93
CA ASN A 188 -15.82 -12.14 6.93
C ASN A 188 -15.28 -11.98 8.37
N SER A 189 -14.36 -11.04 8.61
CA SER A 189 -13.83 -10.72 9.94
C SER A 189 -14.62 -9.60 10.63
N ASP A 190 -14.30 -9.36 11.92
CA ASP A 190 -14.88 -8.25 12.69
C ASP A 190 -14.09 -6.92 12.53
N LEU A 191 -13.10 -6.87 11.66
CA LEU A 191 -12.24 -5.71 11.45
C LEU A 191 -13.02 -4.51 10.89
N ASP A 192 -12.68 -3.31 11.36
CA ASP A 192 -13.05 -2.05 10.72
C ASP A 192 -12.14 -1.83 9.52
N ILE A 193 -12.71 -1.79 8.32
CA ILE A 193 -11.99 -1.70 7.06
C ILE A 193 -12.37 -0.41 6.35
N GLN A 194 -11.37 0.38 5.99
CA GLN A 194 -11.50 1.47 5.04
C GLN A 194 -10.90 1.06 3.70
N MET A 195 -11.74 0.92 2.73
CA MET A 195 -11.37 0.63 1.34
C MET A 195 -11.08 1.93 0.61
N VAL A 196 -9.95 1.96 -0.09
CA VAL A 196 -9.55 3.02 -1.02
C VAL A 196 -9.52 2.38 -2.40
N GLY A 197 -10.66 2.44 -3.08
CA GLY A 197 -10.88 1.80 -4.38
C GLY A 197 -10.46 2.69 -5.55
N LEU A 198 -10.57 2.15 -6.76
CA LEU A 198 -10.20 2.86 -7.99
C LEU A 198 -10.98 4.18 -8.12
N GLU A 199 -12.26 4.20 -7.73
CA GLU A 199 -13.14 5.37 -7.82
C GLU A 199 -12.58 6.61 -7.12
N SER A 200 -11.85 6.43 -6.02
CA SER A 200 -11.25 7.53 -5.28
C SER A 200 -9.83 7.86 -5.72
N THR A 201 -9.06 6.84 -6.13
CA THR A 201 -7.67 7.03 -6.53
C THR A 201 -7.54 7.70 -7.90
N GLU A 202 -8.52 7.51 -8.78
CA GLU A 202 -8.60 8.16 -10.10
C GLU A 202 -8.76 9.69 -10.03
N GLU A 203 -9.09 10.24 -8.86
CA GLU A 203 -9.06 11.68 -8.62
C GLU A 203 -7.64 12.28 -8.51
N LEU A 204 -6.61 11.44 -8.34
CA LEU A 204 -5.22 11.84 -8.11
C LEU A 204 -4.28 11.37 -9.24
N PRO A 205 -4.46 11.87 -10.47
CA PRO A 205 -3.61 11.48 -11.59
C PRO A 205 -2.18 11.99 -11.44
N LEU A 206 -1.23 11.20 -11.91
CA LEU A 206 0.17 11.59 -12.04
C LEU A 206 0.35 12.46 -13.29
N THR A 207 0.20 13.77 -13.12
CA THR A 207 0.26 14.72 -14.23
C THR A 207 1.69 15.22 -14.52
N ASP A 208 1.91 15.83 -15.69
CA ASP A 208 3.18 16.47 -16.03
C ASP A 208 3.48 17.67 -15.12
N GLU A 209 2.44 18.41 -14.70
CA GLU A 209 2.58 19.50 -13.74
C GLU A 209 3.09 19.01 -12.40
N LEU A 210 2.58 17.88 -11.92
CA LEU A 210 3.03 17.25 -10.67
C LEU A 210 4.49 16.79 -10.79
N ARG A 211 4.86 16.18 -11.92
CA ARG A 211 6.26 15.78 -12.19
C ARG A 211 7.19 17.00 -12.21
N GLN A 212 6.79 18.11 -12.83
CA GLN A 212 7.55 19.36 -12.87
C GLN A 212 7.65 19.99 -11.47
N HIS A 213 6.58 19.92 -10.69
CA HIS A 213 6.56 20.39 -9.30
C HIS A 213 7.63 19.68 -8.49
N TRP A 214 7.64 18.35 -8.44
CA TRP A 214 8.67 17.58 -7.72
C TRP A 214 10.08 17.79 -8.27
N ALA A 215 10.24 17.93 -9.58
CA ALA A 215 11.54 18.26 -10.18
C ALA A 215 12.07 19.63 -9.68
N SER A 216 11.20 20.60 -9.41
CA SER A 216 11.58 21.91 -8.86
C SER A 216 12.03 21.83 -7.38
N LEU A 217 11.56 20.81 -6.64
CA LEU A 217 11.81 20.61 -5.23
C LEU A 217 12.89 19.53 -4.94
N ARG A 218 13.58 19.02 -5.95
CA ARG A 218 14.55 17.93 -5.83
C ARG A 218 15.78 18.21 -4.93
N LYS A 219 15.92 19.43 -4.40
CA LYS A 219 16.89 19.72 -3.33
C LYS A 219 16.61 18.93 -2.04
N TYR A 220 15.37 18.48 -1.84
CA TYR A 220 14.98 17.61 -0.74
C TYR A 220 15.17 16.15 -1.15
N PRO A 221 16.02 15.37 -0.46
CA PRO A 221 16.33 13.99 -0.86
C PRO A 221 15.11 13.09 -1.02
N ALA A 222 14.09 13.27 -0.17
CA ALA A 222 12.84 12.51 -0.26
C ALA A 222 12.06 12.85 -1.53
N ILE A 223 11.94 14.12 -1.88
CA ILE A 223 11.24 14.56 -3.10
C ILE A 223 12.05 14.17 -4.35
N ASP A 224 13.37 14.21 -4.29
CA ASP A 224 14.23 13.74 -5.40
C ASP A 224 13.99 12.25 -5.69
N LEU A 225 13.84 11.42 -4.64
CA LEU A 225 13.48 10.01 -4.81
C LEU A 225 12.09 9.84 -5.44
N VAL A 226 11.08 10.58 -4.97
CA VAL A 226 9.71 10.56 -5.54
C VAL A 226 9.74 10.92 -7.02
N GLY A 227 10.38 12.05 -7.37
CA GLY A 227 10.50 12.51 -8.74
C GLY A 227 11.25 11.51 -9.64
N LEU A 228 12.34 10.92 -9.14
CA LEU A 228 13.09 9.89 -9.85
C LEU A 228 12.24 8.63 -10.07
N GLY A 229 11.55 8.15 -9.02
CA GLY A 229 10.71 6.96 -9.10
C GLY A 229 9.61 7.08 -10.13
N TYR A 230 8.82 8.13 -10.05
CA TYR A 230 7.75 8.35 -11.02
C TYR A 230 8.26 8.72 -12.42
N SER A 231 9.53 9.14 -12.59
CA SER A 231 10.11 9.35 -13.92
C SER A 231 10.34 8.06 -14.69
N LEU A 232 10.45 6.92 -13.99
CA LEU A 232 10.58 5.59 -14.60
C LEU A 232 9.24 5.01 -15.05
N ILE A 233 8.15 5.54 -14.56
CA ILE A 233 6.82 5.17 -15.04
C ILE A 233 6.60 5.87 -16.37
N ILE A 234 6.70 5.10 -17.43
CA ILE A 234 6.60 5.61 -18.80
C ILE A 234 5.16 6.03 -19.06
N SER A 235 4.97 7.31 -19.37
CA SER A 235 3.69 7.78 -19.90
C SER A 235 3.53 7.22 -21.31
N VAL A 236 2.67 6.22 -21.45
CA VAL A 236 2.24 5.76 -22.77
C VAL A 236 0.94 6.47 -23.15
N PRO A 237 0.70 6.75 -24.43
CA PRO A 237 -0.56 7.34 -24.85
C PRO A 237 -1.76 6.51 -24.35
N ASN A 238 -2.70 7.17 -23.69
CA ASN A 238 -3.92 6.59 -23.09
C ASN A 238 -3.70 5.67 -21.87
N ALA A 239 -2.53 5.67 -21.23
CA ALA A 239 -2.36 5.08 -19.92
C ALA A 239 -2.41 6.19 -18.86
N GLU A 240 -3.41 6.14 -18.02
CA GLU A 240 -3.54 7.01 -16.87
C GLU A 240 -2.92 6.31 -15.66
N LEU A 241 -2.10 7.04 -14.92
CA LEU A 241 -1.44 6.59 -13.70
C LEU A 241 -1.91 7.48 -12.57
N TYR A 242 -2.14 6.86 -11.43
CA TYR A 242 -2.70 7.52 -10.26
C TYR A 242 -1.83 7.28 -9.03
N LEU A 243 -2.08 8.00 -7.95
CA LEU A 243 -1.40 7.85 -6.67
C LEU A 243 -2.21 6.92 -5.75
N TRP A 244 -2.37 5.65 -6.16
CA TRP A 244 -3.23 4.67 -5.49
C TRP A 244 -2.88 4.48 -4.02
N ASP A 245 -1.66 4.04 -3.73
CA ASP A 245 -1.19 3.69 -2.39
C ASP A 245 -0.93 4.91 -1.53
N VAL A 246 -0.49 5.99 -2.19
CA VAL A 246 -0.24 7.27 -1.51
C VAL A 246 -1.53 7.82 -0.92
N LEU A 247 -2.68 7.72 -1.64
CA LEU A 247 -3.99 8.12 -1.10
C LEU A 247 -4.36 7.28 0.11
N THR A 248 -4.14 5.96 0.04
CA THR A 248 -4.43 5.04 1.15
C THR A 248 -3.62 5.41 2.39
N THR A 249 -2.32 5.62 2.22
CA THR A 249 -1.42 6.02 3.31
C THR A 249 -1.79 7.39 3.90
N MET A 250 -2.06 8.37 3.04
CA MET A 250 -2.42 9.71 3.48
C MET A 250 -3.79 9.75 4.17
N SER A 251 -4.76 8.94 3.74
CA SER A 251 -6.07 8.83 4.42
C SER A 251 -5.94 8.22 5.82
N ALA A 252 -4.95 7.35 6.04
CA ALA A 252 -4.66 6.79 7.35
C ALA A 252 -3.94 7.79 8.27
N LEU A 253 -3.05 8.62 7.72
CA LEU A 253 -2.32 9.65 8.45
C LEU A 253 -3.20 10.87 8.75
N TYR A 254 -4.02 11.29 7.80
CA TYR A 254 -4.82 12.51 7.80
C TYR A 254 -6.23 12.22 7.28
N PRO A 255 -7.12 11.65 8.13
CA PRO A 255 -8.48 11.26 7.72
C PRO A 255 -9.31 12.42 7.17
N GLU A 256 -8.97 13.66 7.55
CA GLU A 256 -9.63 14.87 7.07
C GLU A 256 -9.41 15.18 5.58
N LEU A 257 -8.47 14.49 4.93
CA LEU A 257 -8.18 14.67 3.50
C LEU A 257 -9.17 13.96 2.58
N VAL A 258 -10.05 13.12 3.13
CA VAL A 258 -10.96 12.31 2.33
C VAL A 258 -12.39 12.41 2.82
N GLU A 259 -13.33 12.35 1.87
CA GLU A 259 -14.73 12.08 2.16
C GLU A 259 -14.97 10.57 2.11
N THR A 260 -15.83 10.07 2.99
CA THR A 260 -16.11 8.64 3.10
C THR A 260 -17.60 8.36 3.22
N ARG A 261 -18.01 7.14 2.86
CA ARG A 261 -19.36 6.64 3.14
C ARG A 261 -19.30 5.22 3.69
N GLN A 262 -20.34 4.86 4.47
CA GLN A 262 -20.54 3.49 4.91
C GLN A 262 -21.31 2.72 3.86
N ILE A 263 -20.82 1.55 3.49
CA ILE A 263 -21.45 0.64 2.55
C ILE A 263 -21.37 -0.79 3.06
N LYS A 264 -22.15 -1.67 2.45
CA LYS A 264 -21.96 -3.11 2.62
C LYS A 264 -21.45 -3.70 1.31
N ALA A 265 -20.31 -4.37 1.38
CA ALA A 265 -19.63 -4.92 0.22
C ALA A 265 -19.34 -6.40 0.35
N ASN A 266 -19.17 -7.03 -0.78
CA ASN A 266 -18.79 -8.43 -0.93
C ASN A 266 -17.84 -8.58 -2.12
N VAL A 267 -17.28 -9.77 -2.30
CA VAL A 267 -16.36 -10.10 -3.40
C VAL A 267 -16.79 -11.41 -4.07
N ILE A 268 -16.62 -11.49 -5.37
CA ILE A 268 -16.79 -12.72 -6.14
C ILE A 268 -15.46 -13.49 -6.10
N THR A 269 -15.48 -14.78 -5.75
CA THR A 269 -14.26 -15.60 -5.59
C THR A 269 -14.05 -16.63 -6.67
N SER A 270 -14.90 -16.66 -7.72
CA SER A 270 -14.78 -17.66 -8.78
C SER A 270 -15.32 -17.17 -10.14
N GLY A 271 -14.87 -17.81 -11.21
CA GLY A 271 -15.25 -17.45 -12.58
C GLY A 271 -14.53 -16.22 -13.09
N LEU A 272 -14.94 -15.70 -14.26
CA LEU A 272 -14.27 -14.55 -14.90
C LEU A 272 -14.40 -13.24 -14.14
N ALA A 273 -15.36 -13.13 -13.23
CA ALA A 273 -15.53 -11.99 -12.33
C ALA A 273 -14.82 -12.18 -10.98
N SER A 274 -13.98 -13.21 -10.82
CA SER A 274 -13.23 -13.46 -9.59
C SER A 274 -12.36 -12.24 -9.22
N GLY A 275 -12.48 -11.74 -7.98
CA GLY A 275 -11.84 -10.48 -7.54
C GLY A 275 -12.70 -9.23 -7.69
N ARG A 276 -13.84 -9.29 -8.40
CA ARG A 276 -14.78 -8.18 -8.46
C ARG A 276 -15.40 -7.94 -7.09
N MET A 277 -15.28 -6.73 -6.58
CA MET A 277 -16.06 -6.27 -5.44
C MET A 277 -17.38 -5.65 -5.88
N PHE A 278 -18.38 -5.69 -5.02
CA PHE A 278 -19.71 -5.15 -5.32
C PHE A 278 -20.46 -4.80 -4.04
N ILE A 279 -21.41 -3.86 -4.15
CA ILE A 279 -22.31 -3.50 -3.05
C ILE A 279 -23.33 -4.65 -2.85
N ASP A 280 -23.35 -5.18 -1.63
CA ASP A 280 -24.24 -6.29 -1.22
C ASP A 280 -24.92 -5.94 0.10
N PRO A 281 -26.27 -5.85 0.17
CA PRO A 281 -26.97 -5.58 1.42
C PRO A 281 -26.68 -6.58 2.54
N ASN A 282 -26.24 -7.80 2.19
CA ASN A 282 -25.86 -8.86 3.13
C ASN A 282 -24.33 -8.95 3.33
N GLY A 283 -23.57 -8.06 2.70
CA GLY A 283 -22.11 -8.01 2.77
C GLY A 283 -21.59 -7.45 4.10
N LYS A 284 -20.27 -7.36 4.19
CA LYS A 284 -19.56 -6.71 5.28
C LYS A 284 -19.76 -5.19 5.22
N GLU A 285 -20.09 -4.57 6.35
CA GLU A 285 -20.04 -3.12 6.47
C GLU A 285 -18.59 -2.63 6.46
N ILE A 286 -18.26 -1.73 5.54
CA ILE A 286 -16.94 -1.12 5.37
C ILE A 286 -17.09 0.38 5.13
N THR A 287 -16.02 1.11 5.38
CA THR A 287 -15.89 2.52 5.00
C THR A 287 -15.26 2.60 3.61
N GLU A 288 -15.90 3.27 2.67
CA GLU A 288 -15.36 3.54 1.33
C GLU A 288 -14.92 5.00 1.26
N VAL A 289 -13.72 5.25 0.72
CA VAL A 289 -13.28 6.60 0.34
C VAL A 289 -13.94 6.97 -0.97
N THR A 290 -14.60 8.13 -1.00
CA THR A 290 -15.38 8.58 -2.17
C THR A 290 -14.78 9.78 -2.86
N LYS A 291 -13.91 10.54 -2.17
CA LYS A 291 -13.30 11.74 -2.71
C LYS A 291 -12.05 12.14 -1.92
N ALA A 292 -11.10 12.78 -2.58
CA ALA A 292 -9.91 13.37 -1.98
C ALA A 292 -9.92 14.91 -2.08
N ASP A 293 -9.49 15.60 -1.01
CA ASP A 293 -9.13 17.03 -1.07
C ASP A 293 -7.74 17.16 -1.70
N LYS A 294 -7.72 17.30 -3.01
CA LYS A 294 -6.50 17.28 -3.82
C LYS A 294 -5.47 18.33 -3.41
N ASP A 295 -5.90 19.55 -3.15
CA ASP A 295 -4.97 20.66 -2.84
C ASP A 295 -4.32 20.43 -1.46
N SER A 296 -5.11 20.11 -0.44
CA SER A 296 -4.61 19.79 0.90
C SER A 296 -3.76 18.52 0.90
N PHE A 297 -4.08 17.54 0.05
CA PHE A 297 -3.33 16.29 -0.09
C PHE A 297 -1.88 16.55 -0.55
N PHE A 298 -1.68 17.27 -1.63
CA PHE A 298 -0.33 17.59 -2.13
C PHE A 298 0.45 18.51 -1.20
N GLU A 299 -0.21 19.51 -0.60
CA GLU A 299 0.44 20.39 0.39
C GLU A 299 0.98 19.58 1.59
N LYS A 300 0.22 18.60 2.07
CA LYS A 300 0.66 17.75 3.18
C LYS A 300 1.80 16.81 2.79
N ILE A 301 1.76 16.23 1.60
CA ILE A 301 2.86 15.39 1.07
C ILE A 301 4.14 16.20 1.04
N ASP A 302 4.15 17.37 0.43
CA ASP A 302 5.32 18.23 0.33
C ASP A 302 5.87 18.57 1.73
N LYS A 303 5.02 18.96 2.68
CA LYS A 303 5.42 19.26 4.07
C LYS A 303 6.08 18.08 4.78
N ILE A 304 5.65 16.85 4.50
CA ILE A 304 6.27 15.66 5.08
C ILE A 304 7.63 15.41 4.41
N LEU A 305 7.68 15.49 3.09
CA LEU A 305 8.86 15.13 2.29
C LEU A 305 9.95 16.22 2.27
N GLU A 306 9.63 17.46 2.62
CA GLU A 306 10.61 18.54 2.81
C GLU A 306 11.42 18.43 4.11
N ARG A 307 11.08 17.47 4.98
CA ARG A 307 11.85 17.22 6.21
C ARG A 307 13.20 16.58 5.86
N GLN A 308 14.24 17.02 6.61
CA GLN A 308 15.63 16.58 6.44
C GLN A 308 16.11 15.84 7.68
#